data_7b60722e2b0e8f8eb89c4fbca88a7892
#
_entry.id   7b60722e2b0e8f8eb89c4fbca88a7892
#
_cell.length_a   1.000
_cell.length_b   1.000
_cell.length_c   1.000
_cell.angle_alpha   90.00
_cell.angle_beta   90.00
_cell.angle_gamma   90.00
#
_symmetry.space_group_name_H-M   'P 1'
#
loop_
_entity.id
_entity.type
_entity.pdbx_description
1 polymer ?
#
loop_
_entity_poly.entity_id
_entity_poly.type
_entity_poly.pdbx_seq_one_letter_code
_entity_poly.pdbx_strand_id
1 'polypeptide(L)'
;MADKTAKPAQTVKTAKPAQTAKPTMTPKAAKKRQATVSRETDETKVKVELMLDGKGKCQANTGIGMLDHLIEQIARHGLFDITVAATGDLKVGHHHILEDVAICLGQALDKALGDRRGIVRMGHAVVPMDEALSLVAIDISGRPYAVVEAVLEGRDLSGLDTDLIRHFLQTFATEAKINLHARLLSKGNDHHRVEALFKALGRSLDVATRIDERVGSDVPSTKGKI
;
A
#
# COMPACT_ATOMS: atom_id res chain seq x y z
N MET A 1 -82.82 41.40 23.21
CA MET A 1 -82.29 42.17 22.06
C MET A 1 -80.84 42.18 22.07
N ALA A 2 -80.24 41.71 21.03
CA ALA A 2 -78.82 41.48 20.82
C ALA A 2 -78.10 42.75 20.46
N ASP A 3 -76.91 42.92 20.92
CA ASP A 3 -75.97 43.68 20.15
C ASP A 3 -74.57 43.04 20.22
N LYS A 4 -74.01 42.77 19.03
CA LYS A 4 -72.78 42.15 18.77
C LYS A 4 -71.84 43.28 18.32
N THR A 5 -70.75 43.45 18.98
CA THR A 5 -69.60 44.18 18.38
C THR A 5 -68.35 43.33 18.43
N ALA A 6 -68.01 42.80 17.27
CA ALA A 6 -66.71 42.06 17.04
C ALA A 6 -65.57 43.05 16.79
N LYS A 7 -64.44 42.90 17.51
CA LYS A 7 -63.21 43.55 17.25
C LYS A 7 -62.45 42.81 16.13
N PRO A 8 -61.70 43.51 15.20
CA PRO A 8 -60.99 42.90 14.16
C PRO A 8 -59.64 42.33 14.69
N ALA A 9 -59.26 41.15 14.17
CA ALA A 9 -58.00 40.44 14.47
C ALA A 9 -56.79 41.20 13.91
N GLN A 10 -55.78 41.35 14.75
CA GLN A 10 -54.45 41.83 14.34
C GLN A 10 -53.67 40.72 13.68
N THR A 11 -53.23 40.97 12.43
CA THR A 11 -52.35 40.09 11.66
C THR A 11 -50.93 40.14 12.22
N VAL A 12 -50.44 39.03 12.78
CA VAL A 12 -49.07 38.87 13.21
C VAL A 12 -48.21 38.57 11.97
N LYS A 13 -47.30 39.47 11.61
CA LYS A 13 -46.26 39.21 10.59
C LYS A 13 -45.19 38.28 11.15
N THR A 14 -45.17 37.05 10.64
CA THR A 14 -44.09 36.07 10.93
C THR A 14 -42.80 36.53 10.21
N ALA A 15 -41.75 36.82 10.97
CA ALA A 15 -40.42 37.09 10.46
C ALA A 15 -39.80 35.77 9.99
N LYS A 16 -39.26 35.78 8.74
CA LYS A 16 -38.43 34.69 8.19
C LYS A 16 -37.14 34.48 9.00
N PRO A 17 -36.76 33.27 9.38
CA PRO A 17 -35.44 33.07 10.01
C PRO A 17 -34.33 33.30 9.01
N ALA A 18 -33.33 34.05 9.42
CA ALA A 18 -32.09 34.29 8.67
C ALA A 18 -31.35 32.97 8.53
N GLN A 19 -31.10 32.53 7.30
CA GLN A 19 -30.22 31.41 6.98
C GLN A 19 -28.78 31.86 7.26
N THR A 20 -28.20 31.36 8.34
CA THR A 20 -26.75 31.43 8.59
C THR A 20 -26.05 30.54 7.58
N ALA A 21 -25.36 31.12 6.60
CA ALA A 21 -24.48 30.40 5.67
C ALA A 21 -23.37 29.73 6.48
N LYS A 22 -23.30 28.40 6.42
CA LYS A 22 -22.17 27.64 6.92
C LYS A 22 -20.91 28.04 6.14
N PRO A 23 -19.78 28.29 6.80
CA PRO A 23 -18.53 28.59 6.09
C PRO A 23 -18.16 27.35 5.24
N THR A 24 -18.05 27.53 3.94
CA THR A 24 -17.46 26.58 3.00
C THR A 24 -15.99 26.47 3.32
N MET A 25 -15.60 25.42 4.05
CA MET A 25 -14.20 25.07 4.22
C MET A 25 -13.65 24.64 2.85
N THR A 26 -12.75 25.45 2.30
CA THR A 26 -11.94 25.07 1.13
C THR A 26 -11.14 23.82 1.52
N PRO A 27 -11.18 22.70 0.77
CA PRO A 27 -10.40 21.53 1.11
C PRO A 27 -8.92 21.89 1.05
N LYS A 28 -8.22 21.79 2.18
CA LYS A 28 -6.77 21.88 2.23
C LYS A 28 -6.23 20.80 1.33
N ALA A 29 -5.44 21.15 0.30
CA ALA A 29 -4.87 20.18 -0.63
C ALA A 29 -4.23 19.04 0.17
N ALA A 30 -4.73 17.81 0.01
CA ALA A 30 -4.23 16.65 0.71
C ALA A 30 -2.75 16.46 0.34
N LYS A 31 -1.88 16.34 1.35
CA LYS A 31 -0.46 16.08 1.14
C LYS A 31 -0.32 14.76 0.39
N LYS A 32 0.34 14.76 -0.77
CA LYS A 32 0.58 13.54 -1.54
C LYS A 32 1.35 12.53 -0.68
N ARG A 33 0.86 11.31 -0.60
CA ARG A 33 1.50 10.19 0.10
C ARG A 33 2.51 9.55 -0.84
N GLN A 34 3.69 10.16 -0.91
CA GLN A 34 4.77 9.74 -1.80
C GLN A 34 6.12 9.87 -1.12
N ALA A 35 7.08 9.05 -1.54
CA ALA A 35 8.44 9.10 -1.06
C ALA A 35 9.44 8.72 -2.16
N THR A 36 10.64 9.25 -2.04
CA THR A 36 11.81 8.83 -2.80
C THR A 36 12.88 8.36 -1.83
N VAL A 37 13.45 7.21 -2.11
CA VAL A 37 14.57 6.61 -1.37
C VAL A 37 15.68 6.29 -2.33
N SER A 38 16.92 6.64 -1.95
CA SER A 38 18.11 6.24 -2.68
C SER A 38 19.09 5.59 -1.70
N ARG A 39 19.75 4.54 -2.16
CA ARG A 39 20.78 3.81 -1.45
C ARG A 39 21.94 3.57 -2.39
N GLU A 40 23.14 3.84 -1.94
CA GLU A 40 24.37 3.61 -2.70
C GLU A 40 25.37 2.93 -1.77
N THR A 41 25.92 1.83 -2.23
CA THR A 41 26.98 1.04 -1.58
C THR A 41 28.12 0.84 -2.56
N ASP A 42 29.16 0.14 -2.17
CA ASP A 42 30.24 -0.24 -3.10
C ASP A 42 29.79 -1.28 -4.15
N GLU A 43 28.67 -1.97 -3.90
CA GLU A 43 28.15 -3.07 -4.73
C GLU A 43 26.97 -2.64 -5.60
N THR A 44 26.12 -1.72 -5.11
CA THR A 44 24.87 -1.36 -5.77
C THR A 44 24.58 0.13 -5.68
N LYS A 45 23.75 0.60 -6.64
CA LYS A 45 23.11 1.91 -6.58
C LYS A 45 21.64 1.75 -6.93
N VAL A 46 20.77 2.07 -5.97
CA VAL A 46 19.32 1.88 -6.08
C VAL A 46 18.61 3.20 -5.80
N LYS A 47 17.60 3.51 -6.63
CA LYS A 47 16.63 4.60 -6.40
C LYS A 47 15.22 4.07 -6.57
N VAL A 48 14.35 4.33 -5.59
CA VAL A 48 12.93 4.00 -5.62
C VAL A 48 12.11 5.27 -5.42
N GLU A 49 11.11 5.47 -6.27
CA GLU A 49 10.06 6.47 -6.10
C GLU A 49 8.72 5.75 -5.97
N LEU A 50 7.98 6.04 -4.92
CA LEU A 50 6.69 5.42 -4.62
C LEU A 50 5.64 6.50 -4.36
N MET A 51 4.48 6.38 -5.02
CA MET A 51 3.28 7.14 -4.73
C MET A 51 2.13 6.18 -4.40
N LEU A 52 1.57 6.29 -3.19
CA LEU A 52 0.50 5.40 -2.70
C LEU A 52 -0.84 5.69 -3.40
N ASP A 53 -1.14 6.96 -3.67
CA ASP A 53 -2.37 7.38 -4.33
C ASP A 53 -2.15 7.45 -5.87
N GLY A 54 -1.64 6.36 -6.44
CA GLY A 54 -1.27 6.24 -7.84
C GLY A 54 -2.39 5.67 -8.73
N LYS A 55 -1.98 5.17 -9.90
CA LYS A 55 -2.85 4.54 -10.92
C LYS A 55 -2.32 3.19 -11.38
N GLY A 56 -1.35 2.62 -10.67
CA GLY A 56 -0.72 1.35 -11.01
C GLY A 56 0.30 1.47 -12.14
N LYS A 57 0.97 2.62 -12.27
CA LYS A 57 2.07 2.79 -13.25
C LYS A 57 3.36 2.24 -12.67
N CYS A 58 4.10 1.49 -13.48
CA CYS A 58 5.40 0.95 -13.09
C CYS A 58 6.46 1.30 -14.14
N GLN A 59 7.64 1.67 -13.65
CA GLN A 59 8.89 1.75 -14.41
C GLN A 59 9.99 1.11 -13.58
N ALA A 60 10.21 -0.19 -13.75
CA ALA A 60 11.26 -0.93 -13.07
C ALA A 60 12.38 -1.26 -14.05
N ASN A 61 13.61 -0.99 -13.64
CA ASN A 61 14.82 -1.31 -14.37
C ASN A 61 15.92 -1.68 -13.36
N THR A 62 15.92 -2.95 -12.98
CA THR A 62 16.89 -3.51 -12.01
C THR A 62 18.00 -4.33 -12.68
N GLY A 63 17.86 -4.61 -13.97
CA GLY A 63 18.70 -5.57 -14.68
C GLY A 63 18.29 -7.02 -14.44
N ILE A 64 17.27 -7.28 -13.61
CA ILE A 64 16.73 -8.61 -13.28
C ILE A 64 15.28 -8.65 -13.75
N GLY A 65 15.05 -9.20 -14.95
CA GLY A 65 13.73 -9.14 -15.60
C GLY A 65 12.58 -9.69 -14.77
N MET A 66 12.83 -10.78 -14.02
CA MET A 66 11.81 -11.35 -13.14
C MET A 66 11.48 -10.42 -11.95
N LEU A 67 12.47 -9.76 -11.37
CA LEU A 67 12.24 -8.78 -10.30
C LEU A 67 11.43 -7.58 -10.81
N ASP A 68 11.78 -7.06 -12.00
CA ASP A 68 11.04 -5.96 -12.63
C ASP A 68 9.57 -6.33 -12.82
N HIS A 69 9.30 -7.55 -13.33
CA HIS A 69 7.95 -8.09 -13.50
C HIS A 69 7.19 -8.20 -12.17
N LEU A 70 7.83 -8.69 -11.10
CA LEU A 70 7.20 -8.82 -9.78
C LEU A 70 6.89 -7.45 -9.13
N ILE A 71 7.75 -6.45 -9.31
CA ILE A 71 7.49 -5.08 -8.87
C ILE A 71 6.31 -4.49 -9.65
N GLU A 72 6.18 -4.79 -10.95
CA GLU A 72 5.02 -4.38 -11.73
C GLU A 72 3.72 -4.97 -11.19
N GLN A 73 3.71 -6.23 -10.71
CA GLN A 73 2.53 -6.81 -10.07
C GLN A 73 2.12 -6.03 -8.81
N ILE A 74 3.09 -5.63 -7.98
CA ILE A 74 2.81 -4.80 -6.79
C ILE A 74 2.19 -3.47 -7.22
N ALA A 75 2.79 -2.77 -8.17
CA ALA A 75 2.32 -1.48 -8.65
C ALA A 75 0.91 -1.57 -9.25
N ARG A 76 0.70 -2.49 -10.18
CA ARG A 76 -0.55 -2.65 -10.93
C ARG A 76 -1.72 -3.03 -10.03
N HIS A 77 -1.51 -4.01 -9.16
CA HIS A 77 -2.57 -4.56 -8.30
C HIS A 77 -2.75 -3.77 -7.01
N GLY A 78 -1.74 -3.00 -6.58
CA GLY A 78 -1.82 -2.05 -5.47
C GLY A 78 -2.28 -0.66 -5.88
N LEU A 79 -2.42 -0.37 -7.18
CA LEU A 79 -2.69 0.97 -7.73
C LEU A 79 -1.65 2.01 -7.32
N PHE A 80 -0.42 1.57 -6.99
CA PHE A 80 0.71 2.44 -6.69
C PHE A 80 1.40 2.88 -7.98
N ASP A 81 1.93 4.12 -8.01
CA ASP A 81 2.90 4.46 -9.04
C ASP A 81 4.29 4.22 -8.46
N ILE A 82 5.07 3.35 -9.13
CA ILE A 82 6.40 2.91 -8.68
C ILE A 82 7.42 3.13 -9.79
N THR A 83 8.54 3.79 -9.45
CA THR A 83 9.72 3.85 -10.30
C THR A 83 10.90 3.24 -9.55
N VAL A 84 11.58 2.28 -10.16
CA VAL A 84 12.80 1.65 -9.63
C VAL A 84 13.90 1.73 -10.66
N ALA A 85 15.03 2.25 -10.27
CA ALA A 85 16.26 2.19 -11.03
C ALA A 85 17.35 1.57 -10.15
N ALA A 86 17.94 0.48 -10.60
CA ALA A 86 19.04 -0.18 -9.88
C ALA A 86 20.15 -0.56 -10.84
N THR A 87 21.40 -0.44 -10.37
CA THR A 87 22.61 -0.96 -11.03
C THR A 87 23.49 -1.58 -9.96
N GLY A 88 24.24 -2.60 -10.31
CA GLY A 88 25.17 -3.25 -9.37
C GLY A 88 25.91 -4.43 -10.02
N ASP A 89 26.46 -5.25 -9.16
CA ASP A 89 27.39 -6.32 -9.48
C ASP A 89 26.69 -7.64 -9.90
N LEU A 90 25.81 -7.57 -10.89
CA LEU A 90 25.07 -8.74 -11.43
C LEU A 90 25.98 -9.94 -11.81
N LYS A 91 27.30 -9.70 -11.98
CA LYS A 91 28.27 -10.77 -12.23
C LYS A 91 28.47 -11.69 -11.01
N VAL A 92 28.25 -11.17 -9.80
CA VAL A 92 28.32 -11.94 -8.55
C VAL A 92 27.01 -12.71 -8.32
N GLY A 93 25.88 -12.13 -8.75
CA GLY A 93 24.55 -12.70 -8.60
C GLY A 93 23.47 -11.64 -8.44
N HIS A 94 22.26 -12.05 -8.15
CA HIS A 94 21.11 -11.15 -8.05
C HIS A 94 20.82 -10.68 -6.61
N HIS A 95 21.51 -11.26 -5.62
CA HIS A 95 21.21 -11.06 -4.19
C HIS A 95 21.30 -9.58 -3.77
N HIS A 96 22.43 -8.92 -4.05
CA HIS A 96 22.69 -7.56 -3.58
C HIS A 96 21.67 -6.54 -4.15
N ILE A 97 21.39 -6.63 -5.46
CA ILE A 97 20.42 -5.74 -6.10
C ILE A 97 19.01 -5.99 -5.56
N LEU A 98 18.61 -7.27 -5.45
CA LEU A 98 17.26 -7.62 -4.96
C LEU A 98 17.07 -7.17 -3.52
N GLU A 99 18.05 -7.38 -2.64
CA GLU A 99 18.01 -6.95 -1.25
C GLU A 99 17.91 -5.42 -1.14
N ASP A 100 18.78 -4.69 -1.84
CA ASP A 100 18.79 -3.22 -1.79
C ASP A 100 17.53 -2.59 -2.41
N VAL A 101 16.92 -3.22 -3.43
CA VAL A 101 15.62 -2.83 -3.95
C VAL A 101 14.54 -3.08 -2.91
N ALA A 102 14.54 -4.23 -2.21
CA ALA A 102 13.57 -4.53 -1.16
C ALA A 102 13.69 -3.54 0.02
N ILE A 103 14.91 -3.19 0.43
CA ILE A 103 15.20 -2.16 1.43
C ILE A 103 14.60 -0.82 1.01
N CYS A 104 14.96 -0.34 -0.19
CA CYS A 104 14.51 0.96 -0.66
C CYS A 104 12.98 1.03 -0.84
N LEU A 105 12.35 -0.04 -1.33
CA LEU A 105 10.91 -0.10 -1.51
C LEU A 105 10.18 -0.13 -0.16
N GLY A 106 10.66 -0.90 0.81
CA GLY A 106 10.14 -0.93 2.18
C GLY A 106 10.23 0.43 2.87
N GLN A 107 11.40 1.07 2.80
CA GLN A 107 11.61 2.42 3.35
C GLN A 107 10.76 3.49 2.64
N ALA A 108 10.55 3.35 1.32
CA ALA A 108 9.69 4.25 0.58
C ALA A 108 8.23 4.13 1.04
N LEU A 109 7.76 2.90 1.31
CA LEU A 109 6.43 2.66 1.87
C LEU A 109 6.27 3.30 3.26
N ASP A 110 7.22 3.05 4.17
CA ASP A 110 7.19 3.64 5.53
C ASP A 110 7.16 5.18 5.49
N LYS A 111 8.02 5.79 4.65
CA LYS A 111 8.08 7.25 4.47
C LYS A 111 6.81 7.83 3.83
N ALA A 112 6.23 7.15 2.84
CA ALA A 112 5.02 7.59 2.16
C ALA A 112 3.77 7.51 3.06
N LEU A 113 3.72 6.54 3.98
CA LEU A 113 2.68 6.40 4.99
C LEU A 113 2.70 7.52 6.03
N GLY A 114 3.86 8.11 6.28
CA GLY A 114 4.02 9.19 7.26
C GLY A 114 3.60 8.76 8.68
N ASP A 115 2.68 9.49 9.29
CA ASP A 115 2.20 9.25 10.64
C ASP A 115 1.10 8.16 10.74
N ARG A 116 0.77 7.52 9.60
CA ARG A 116 -0.20 6.41 9.50
C ARG A 116 -1.59 6.74 10.00
N ARG A 117 -1.99 8.03 9.95
CA ARG A 117 -3.33 8.48 10.32
C ARG A 117 -4.34 8.19 9.24
N GLY A 118 -5.55 7.84 9.65
CA GLY A 118 -6.69 7.63 8.77
C GLY A 118 -6.61 6.41 7.86
N ILE A 119 -5.56 5.58 7.95
CA ILE A 119 -5.44 4.37 7.11
C ILE A 119 -6.33 3.24 7.62
N VAL A 120 -6.70 2.31 6.73
CA VAL A 120 -7.38 1.05 7.10
C VAL A 120 -6.47 0.18 7.97
N ARG A 121 -5.17 0.25 7.78
CA ARG A 121 -4.10 -0.42 8.53
C ARG A 121 -3.94 -1.91 8.21
N MET A 122 -5.03 -2.69 8.20
CA MET A 122 -4.96 -4.12 7.93
C MET A 122 -5.52 -4.42 6.55
N GLY A 123 -4.84 -5.28 5.80
CA GLY A 123 -5.29 -5.71 4.48
C GLY A 123 -4.92 -7.16 4.23
N HIS A 124 -5.74 -7.84 3.47
CA HIS A 124 -5.46 -9.20 3.03
C HIS A 124 -6.03 -9.45 1.64
N ALA A 125 -5.43 -10.41 0.93
CA ALA A 125 -5.95 -10.88 -0.34
C ALA A 125 -5.61 -12.35 -0.53
N VAL A 126 -6.54 -13.07 -1.14
CA VAL A 126 -6.33 -14.39 -1.71
C VAL A 126 -6.46 -14.24 -3.22
N VAL A 127 -5.41 -14.55 -3.96
CA VAL A 127 -5.35 -14.29 -5.41
C VAL A 127 -5.07 -15.58 -6.16
N PRO A 128 -5.94 -15.97 -7.09
CA PRO A 128 -5.70 -17.08 -8.00
C PRO A 128 -4.92 -16.62 -9.24
N MET A 129 -4.17 -17.54 -9.82
CA MET A 129 -3.63 -17.46 -11.17
C MET A 129 -3.57 -18.88 -11.73
N ASP A 130 -4.45 -19.19 -12.67
CA ASP A 130 -4.68 -20.54 -13.18
C ASP A 130 -4.80 -21.57 -12.04
N GLU A 131 -3.91 -22.53 -11.93
CA GLU A 131 -3.86 -23.53 -10.85
C GLU A 131 -3.27 -22.98 -9.53
N ALA A 132 -2.62 -21.83 -9.58
CA ALA A 132 -1.98 -21.23 -8.41
C ALA A 132 -2.97 -20.46 -7.54
N LEU A 133 -2.77 -20.54 -6.24
CA LEU A 133 -3.52 -19.76 -5.24
C LEU A 133 -2.56 -19.30 -4.16
N SER A 134 -2.52 -17.99 -3.90
CA SER A 134 -1.64 -17.36 -2.91
C SER A 134 -2.41 -16.45 -1.98
N LEU A 135 -1.96 -16.35 -0.73
CA LEU A 135 -2.52 -15.49 0.31
C LEU A 135 -1.46 -14.55 0.85
N VAL A 136 -1.83 -13.28 1.01
CA VAL A 136 -1.06 -12.30 1.76
C VAL A 136 -1.96 -11.59 2.77
N ALA A 137 -1.47 -11.40 4.00
CA ALA A 137 -2.11 -10.58 5.01
C ALA A 137 -1.08 -9.61 5.63
N ILE A 138 -1.50 -8.36 5.86
CA ILE A 138 -0.64 -7.26 6.30
C ILE A 138 -1.27 -6.53 7.48
N ASP A 139 -0.45 -6.16 8.48
CA ASP A 139 -0.76 -5.16 9.49
C ASP A 139 0.34 -4.08 9.49
N ILE A 140 -0.02 -2.85 9.16
CA ILE A 140 0.87 -1.68 9.24
C ILE A 140 0.99 -1.26 10.71
N SER A 141 1.69 -2.10 11.49
CA SER A 141 1.75 -2.02 12.95
C SER A 141 2.91 -1.18 13.49
N GLY A 142 3.84 -0.74 12.64
CA GLY A 142 5.08 -0.09 13.07
C GLY A 142 6.13 -1.06 13.65
N ARG A 143 5.84 -2.35 13.71
CA ARG A 143 6.74 -3.41 14.17
C ARG A 143 6.94 -4.43 13.06
N PRO A 144 8.20 -4.62 12.60
CA PRO A 144 8.47 -5.57 11.53
C PRO A 144 8.31 -7.01 12.02
N TYR A 145 7.60 -7.81 11.24
CA TYR A 145 7.57 -9.26 11.41
C TYR A 145 7.13 -9.92 10.10
N ALA A 146 7.83 -10.92 9.63
CA ALA A 146 7.48 -11.63 8.39
C ALA A 146 7.38 -13.14 8.62
N VAL A 147 6.25 -13.71 8.22
CA VAL A 147 6.05 -15.15 8.09
C VAL A 147 5.85 -15.47 6.61
N VAL A 148 6.85 -16.08 5.99
CA VAL A 148 6.83 -16.41 4.56
C VAL A 148 6.86 -17.93 4.41
N GLU A 149 5.69 -18.51 4.16
CA GLU A 149 5.48 -19.93 3.86
C GLU A 149 5.32 -20.11 2.34
N ALA A 150 6.39 -19.78 1.60
CA ALA A 150 6.45 -19.80 0.14
C ALA A 150 7.57 -20.73 -0.32
N VAL A 151 7.37 -22.03 -0.10
CA VAL A 151 8.31 -23.06 -0.58
C VAL A 151 8.03 -23.31 -2.06
N LEU A 152 9.02 -23.03 -2.91
CA LEU A 152 9.01 -23.28 -4.34
C LEU A 152 9.71 -24.62 -4.66
N GLU A 153 9.29 -25.28 -5.74
CA GLU A 153 9.81 -26.60 -6.10
C GLU A 153 11.09 -26.49 -6.94
N GLY A 154 11.16 -25.46 -7.79
CA GLY A 154 12.34 -25.15 -8.58
C GLY A 154 13.37 -24.29 -7.82
N ARG A 155 14.58 -24.24 -8.34
CA ARG A 155 15.64 -23.37 -7.82
C ARG A 155 15.79 -22.06 -8.59
N ASP A 156 15.24 -22.00 -9.77
CA ASP A 156 15.31 -20.88 -10.69
C ASP A 156 13.93 -20.47 -11.18
N LEU A 157 13.69 -19.16 -11.15
CA LEU A 157 12.48 -18.52 -11.63
C LEU A 157 12.86 -17.53 -12.74
N SER A 158 13.01 -18.04 -13.98
CA SER A 158 13.40 -17.21 -15.13
C SER A 158 14.68 -16.39 -14.87
N GLY A 159 15.71 -17.06 -14.34
CA GLY A 159 17.02 -16.46 -14.02
C GLY A 159 17.10 -15.89 -12.60
N LEU A 160 16.04 -15.89 -11.80
CA LEU A 160 16.07 -15.47 -10.41
C LEU A 160 16.04 -16.70 -9.48
N ASP A 161 16.97 -16.79 -8.54
CA ASP A 161 16.97 -17.83 -7.53
C ASP A 161 15.71 -17.74 -6.65
N THR A 162 15.01 -18.86 -6.48
CA THR A 162 13.73 -18.90 -5.77
C THR A 162 13.83 -18.56 -4.28
N ASP A 163 14.97 -18.80 -3.65
CA ASP A 163 15.21 -18.43 -2.25
C ASP A 163 15.18 -16.91 -2.06
N LEU A 164 15.51 -16.14 -3.09
CA LEU A 164 15.51 -14.69 -3.06
C LEU A 164 14.09 -14.11 -2.97
N ILE A 165 13.07 -14.83 -3.38
CA ILE A 165 11.66 -14.40 -3.21
C ILE A 165 11.31 -14.26 -1.73
N ARG A 166 11.68 -15.25 -0.92
CA ARG A 166 11.50 -15.20 0.53
C ARG A 166 12.30 -14.07 1.16
N HIS A 167 13.55 -13.94 0.74
CA HIS A 167 14.45 -12.87 1.22
C HIS A 167 13.88 -11.48 0.92
N PHE A 168 13.43 -11.23 -0.31
CA PHE A 168 12.77 -9.98 -0.71
C PHE A 168 11.61 -9.63 0.23
N LEU A 169 10.68 -10.57 0.45
CA LEU A 169 9.49 -10.33 1.26
C LEU A 169 9.83 -10.04 2.73
N GLN A 170 10.83 -10.73 3.29
CA GLN A 170 11.30 -10.52 4.66
C GLN A 170 11.97 -9.14 4.83
N THR A 171 12.86 -8.79 3.92
CA THR A 171 13.56 -7.50 3.90
C THR A 171 12.58 -6.36 3.71
N PHE A 172 11.67 -6.48 2.72
CA PHE A 172 10.62 -5.50 2.49
C PHE A 172 9.74 -5.26 3.73
N ALA A 173 9.28 -6.33 4.39
CA ALA A 173 8.44 -6.22 5.59
C ALA A 173 9.20 -5.55 6.75
N THR A 174 10.49 -5.84 6.89
CA THR A 174 11.36 -5.25 7.93
C THR A 174 11.48 -3.74 7.73
N GLU A 175 11.82 -3.32 6.52
CA GLU A 175 12.07 -1.92 6.20
C GLU A 175 10.77 -1.08 6.10
N ALA A 176 9.67 -1.71 5.72
CA ALA A 176 8.34 -1.08 5.75
C ALA A 176 7.72 -1.03 7.15
N LYS A 177 8.33 -1.69 8.14
CA LYS A 177 7.85 -1.81 9.53
C LYS A 177 6.42 -2.34 9.61
N ILE A 178 6.15 -3.43 8.87
CA ILE A 178 4.85 -4.09 8.81
C ILE A 178 4.94 -5.53 9.30
N ASN A 179 3.81 -6.08 9.74
CA ASN A 179 3.66 -7.53 9.82
C ASN A 179 3.19 -8.04 8.46
N LEU A 180 3.85 -9.05 7.94
CA LEU A 180 3.55 -9.69 6.67
C LEU A 180 3.41 -11.19 6.86
N HIS A 181 2.28 -11.75 6.47
CA HIS A 181 2.09 -13.18 6.31
C HIS A 181 1.86 -13.48 4.82
N ALA A 182 2.70 -14.32 4.23
CA ALA A 182 2.66 -14.69 2.82
C ALA A 182 2.68 -16.21 2.67
N ARG A 183 1.69 -16.78 1.98
CA ARG A 183 1.51 -18.24 1.84
C ARG A 183 1.15 -18.63 0.42
N LEU A 184 1.75 -19.72 -0.04
CA LEU A 184 1.33 -20.43 -1.25
C LEU A 184 0.32 -21.52 -0.84
N LEU A 185 -0.91 -21.42 -1.31
CA LEU A 185 -2.01 -22.29 -0.89
C LEU A 185 -2.21 -23.49 -1.82
N SER A 186 -1.63 -23.44 -3.03
CA SER A 186 -1.67 -24.54 -4.00
C SER A 186 -0.27 -24.95 -4.45
N LYS A 187 -0.19 -26.12 -5.06
CA LYS A 187 0.94 -26.55 -5.88
C LYS A 187 0.74 -26.05 -7.31
N GLY A 188 1.74 -26.19 -8.17
CA GLY A 188 1.68 -25.83 -9.57
C GLY A 188 2.94 -25.14 -10.06
N ASN A 189 2.83 -24.44 -11.16
CA ASN A 189 3.94 -23.71 -11.75
C ASN A 189 4.45 -22.61 -10.81
N ASP A 190 5.73 -22.61 -10.49
CA ASP A 190 6.34 -21.67 -9.54
C ASP A 190 6.23 -20.22 -10.00
N HIS A 191 6.27 -19.95 -11.32
CA HIS A 191 6.04 -18.60 -11.87
C HIS A 191 4.61 -18.12 -11.53
N HIS A 192 3.58 -18.94 -11.78
CA HIS A 192 2.18 -18.59 -11.45
C HIS A 192 2.00 -18.38 -9.95
N ARG A 193 2.62 -19.22 -9.13
CA ARG A 193 2.54 -19.14 -7.66
C ARG A 193 3.16 -17.86 -7.11
N VAL A 194 4.36 -17.49 -7.60
CA VAL A 194 5.06 -16.27 -7.18
C VAL A 194 4.35 -15.02 -7.72
N GLU A 195 3.92 -15.03 -8.97
CA GLU A 195 3.17 -13.91 -9.53
C GLU A 195 1.84 -13.68 -8.78
N ALA A 196 1.08 -14.76 -8.49
CA ALA A 196 -0.12 -14.66 -7.66
C ALA A 196 0.19 -14.10 -6.26
N LEU A 197 1.34 -14.44 -5.67
CA LEU A 197 1.78 -13.95 -4.37
C LEU A 197 2.06 -12.45 -4.40
N PHE A 198 2.73 -11.93 -5.44
CA PHE A 198 3.01 -10.51 -5.59
C PHE A 198 1.77 -9.69 -5.96
N LYS A 199 0.82 -10.26 -6.72
CA LYS A 199 -0.51 -9.68 -6.91
C LYS A 199 -1.27 -9.58 -5.59
N ALA A 200 -1.22 -10.63 -4.76
CA ALA A 200 -1.84 -10.63 -3.44
C ALA A 200 -1.17 -9.59 -2.52
N LEU A 201 0.16 -9.44 -2.58
CA LEU A 201 0.89 -8.39 -1.85
C LEU A 201 0.41 -6.99 -2.26
N GLY A 202 0.34 -6.70 -3.55
CA GLY A 202 -0.14 -5.40 -4.05
C GLY A 202 -1.56 -5.10 -3.56
N ARG A 203 -2.49 -6.05 -3.70
CA ARG A 203 -3.88 -5.87 -3.25
C ARG A 203 -4.01 -5.71 -1.73
N SER A 204 -3.23 -6.45 -0.97
CA SER A 204 -3.23 -6.34 0.51
C SER A 204 -2.69 -4.97 0.96
N LEU A 205 -1.65 -4.48 0.29
CA LEU A 205 -1.10 -3.14 0.52
C LEU A 205 -2.10 -2.04 0.13
N ASP A 206 -2.78 -2.14 -1.02
CA ASP A 206 -3.83 -1.18 -1.41
C ASP A 206 -4.90 -1.05 -0.32
N VAL A 207 -5.42 -2.17 0.17
CA VAL A 207 -6.42 -2.16 1.24
C VAL A 207 -5.85 -1.54 2.52
N ALA A 208 -4.67 -1.98 2.96
CA ALA A 208 -4.08 -1.55 4.24
C ALA A 208 -3.70 -0.06 4.25
N THR A 209 -3.26 0.48 3.11
CA THR A 209 -2.82 1.88 2.97
C THR A 209 -3.95 2.85 2.66
N ARG A 210 -5.13 2.36 2.26
CA ARG A 210 -6.28 3.18 1.89
C ARG A 210 -6.72 4.05 3.05
N ILE A 211 -7.10 5.29 2.77
CA ILE A 211 -7.72 6.17 3.76
C ILE A 211 -9.17 5.74 3.98
N ASP A 212 -9.54 5.55 5.24
CA ASP A 212 -10.92 5.30 5.67
C ASP A 212 -11.47 6.58 6.33
N GLU A 213 -12.42 7.22 5.66
CA GLU A 213 -13.03 8.48 6.13
C GLU A 213 -13.69 8.34 7.52
N ARG A 214 -14.09 7.12 7.91
CA ARG A 214 -14.67 6.84 9.23
C ARG A 214 -13.63 6.90 10.35
N VAL A 215 -12.36 6.64 10.04
CA VAL A 215 -11.22 6.76 10.98
C VAL A 215 -10.82 8.24 11.14
N GLY A 216 -11.03 9.06 10.09
CA GLY A 216 -10.72 10.47 10.10
C GLY A 216 -9.22 10.73 10.25
N SER A 217 -8.84 11.56 11.23
CA SER A 217 -7.44 11.87 11.54
C SER A 217 -6.84 11.01 12.64
N ASP A 218 -7.55 10.00 13.12
CA ASP A 218 -7.07 9.15 14.19
C ASP A 218 -6.07 8.10 13.69
N VAL A 219 -5.24 7.61 14.61
CA VAL A 219 -4.39 6.45 14.36
C VAL A 219 -5.21 5.21 14.70
N PRO A 220 -5.35 4.22 13.77
CA PRO A 220 -6.17 3.04 14.00
C PRO A 220 -5.49 2.05 14.96
N SER A 221 -5.31 2.47 16.21
CA SER A 221 -4.63 1.72 17.28
C SER A 221 -5.22 2.06 18.64
N THR A 222 -5.58 1.05 19.44
CA THR A 222 -6.03 1.22 20.83
C THR A 222 -4.95 1.84 21.72
N LYS A 223 -3.68 1.83 21.27
CA LYS A 223 -2.55 2.46 21.98
C LYS A 223 -2.36 3.93 21.58
N GLY A 224 -3.15 4.46 20.63
CA GLY A 224 -3.03 5.83 20.12
C GLY A 224 -1.76 6.11 19.32
N LYS A 225 -0.98 5.09 18.98
CA LYS A 225 0.24 5.17 18.15
C LYS A 225 0.51 3.87 17.40
N ILE A 226 1.18 3.98 16.27
CA ILE A 226 1.73 2.89 15.44
C ILE A 226 3.20 3.17 15.19
#